data_77869fc9244672c857101d1905d61236
#
_entry.id   77869fc9244672c857101d1905d61236
#
_cell.length_a   1.000
_cell.length_b   1.000
_cell.length_c   1.000
_cell.angle_alpha   90.00
_cell.angle_beta   90.00
_cell.angle_gamma   90.00
#
_symmetry.space_group_name_H-M   'P 1'
#
loop_
_entity.id
_entity.type
_entity.pdbx_description
1 polymer ?
#
loop_
_entity_poly.entity_id
_entity_poly.type
_entity_poly.pdbx_seq_one_letter_code
_entity_poly.pdbx_strand_id
1 'polypeptide(L)'
;GLLGGSSFASSGLLHFRQTYHYNESILPEWWAQLNYDRSQLLDFRAVTGGGIRTSFASGDWGQFGAGVALMLEHERLDLPATAIHEDETTLVRWSTFLTLRLVPNENLVITGTTYVQPGFGEFGDVRTLANLRVAATVTDELDLTVSFDLRYDSRPPDLISALDTSLRTGLRYTY
;
A
#
# COMPACT_ATOMS: atom_id res chain seq x y z
N GLY A 1 35.42 -3.70 -21.12
CA GLY A 1 34.38 -3.06 -20.35
C GLY A 1 33.43 -4.12 -19.85
N LEU A 2 33.50 -4.43 -18.53
CA LEU A 2 32.52 -5.30 -17.88
C LEU A 2 31.26 -4.47 -17.67
N LEU A 3 30.18 -4.83 -18.33
CA LEU A 3 28.83 -4.33 -18.03
C LEU A 3 28.44 -4.86 -16.66
N GLY A 4 28.38 -3.99 -15.67
CA GLY A 4 27.87 -4.31 -14.34
C GLY A 4 26.42 -4.78 -14.48
N GLY A 5 26.15 -6.02 -14.08
CA GLY A 5 24.79 -6.56 -14.07
C GLY A 5 23.95 -5.82 -13.05
N SER A 6 23.04 -4.95 -13.49
CA SER A 6 21.99 -4.42 -12.65
C SER A 6 21.00 -5.54 -12.34
N SER A 7 20.76 -5.83 -11.06
CA SER A 7 19.76 -6.79 -10.65
C SER A 7 18.37 -6.34 -11.12
N PHE A 8 17.68 -7.19 -11.89
CA PHE A 8 16.41 -6.85 -12.55
C PHE A 8 15.21 -6.74 -11.58
N ALA A 9 15.33 -7.24 -10.37
CA ALA A 9 14.28 -7.12 -9.34
C ALA A 9 14.90 -6.56 -8.07
N SER A 10 14.56 -5.30 -7.76
CA SER A 10 14.99 -4.61 -6.54
C SER A 10 14.01 -4.78 -5.38
N SER A 11 12.82 -5.31 -5.62
CA SER A 11 11.78 -5.49 -4.61
C SER A 11 10.92 -6.74 -4.87
N GLY A 12 10.32 -7.26 -3.82
CA GLY A 12 9.38 -8.37 -3.87
C GLY A 12 8.37 -8.32 -2.72
N LEU A 13 7.17 -8.82 -2.99
CA LEU A 13 6.04 -8.83 -2.06
C LEU A 13 5.30 -10.17 -2.13
N LEU A 14 5.09 -10.80 -0.96
CA LEU A 14 4.14 -11.88 -0.77
C LEU A 14 3.07 -11.41 0.21
N HIS A 15 1.81 -11.48 -0.17
CA HIS A 15 0.69 -11.06 0.65
C HIS A 15 -0.39 -12.13 0.68
N PHE A 16 -0.83 -12.48 1.87
CA PHE A 16 -1.98 -13.34 2.12
C PHE A 16 -3.00 -12.56 2.92
N ARG A 17 -4.29 -12.67 2.54
CA ARG A 17 -5.42 -12.07 3.26
C ARG A 17 -6.59 -13.03 3.28
N GLN A 18 -7.21 -13.16 4.45
CA GLN A 18 -8.46 -13.89 4.64
C GLN A 18 -9.51 -12.93 5.20
N THR A 19 -10.64 -12.83 4.51
CA THR A 19 -11.80 -12.05 4.95
C THR A 19 -12.94 -12.98 5.27
N TYR A 20 -13.60 -12.75 6.39
CA TYR A 20 -14.75 -13.51 6.85
C TYR A 20 -16.01 -12.67 6.67
N HIS A 21 -17.05 -13.27 6.10
CA HIS A 21 -18.36 -12.62 5.98
C HIS A 21 -19.17 -12.88 7.24
N TYR A 22 -19.11 -11.98 8.21
CA TYR A 22 -19.87 -12.09 9.45
C TYR A 22 -21.30 -11.59 9.25
N ASN A 23 -21.48 -10.43 8.59
CA ASN A 23 -22.75 -9.88 8.13
C ASN A 23 -22.51 -8.94 6.92
N GLU A 24 -23.60 -8.30 6.42
CA GLU A 24 -23.52 -7.44 5.23
C GLU A 24 -22.60 -6.22 5.39
N SER A 25 -22.39 -5.76 6.64
CA SER A 25 -21.67 -4.52 6.92
C SER A 25 -20.31 -4.73 7.58
N ILE A 26 -20.09 -5.84 8.27
CA ILE A 26 -18.88 -6.09 9.05
C ILE A 26 -18.16 -7.33 8.52
N LEU A 27 -16.95 -7.11 8.06
CA LEU A 27 -16.08 -8.11 7.46
C LEU A 27 -14.79 -8.21 8.29
N PRO A 28 -14.71 -9.12 9.28
CA PRO A 28 -13.45 -9.41 9.95
C PRO A 28 -12.41 -9.89 8.93
N GLU A 29 -11.19 -9.41 9.08
CA GLU A 29 -10.08 -9.79 8.21
C GLU A 29 -8.79 -10.02 8.98
N TRP A 30 -7.94 -10.84 8.41
CA TRP A 30 -6.60 -11.10 8.87
C TRP A 30 -5.67 -11.23 7.68
N TRP A 31 -4.43 -10.83 7.85
CA TRP A 31 -3.44 -10.90 6.80
C TRP A 31 -2.04 -11.17 7.34
N ALA A 32 -1.19 -11.67 6.44
CA ALA A 32 0.25 -11.77 6.62
C ALA A 32 0.93 -11.31 5.34
N GLN A 33 2.05 -10.62 5.50
CA GLN A 33 2.81 -10.06 4.39
C GLN A 33 4.30 -10.20 4.66
N LEU A 34 5.04 -10.53 3.61
CA LEU A 34 6.51 -10.51 3.57
C LEU A 34 6.93 -9.66 2.40
N ASN A 35 7.88 -8.77 2.61
CA ASN A 35 8.43 -7.97 1.52
C ASN A 35 9.89 -7.60 1.76
N TYR A 36 10.59 -7.28 0.66
CA TYR A 36 11.89 -6.65 0.64
C TYR A 36 11.88 -5.56 -0.43
N ASP A 37 12.69 -4.53 -0.23
CA ASP A 37 12.83 -3.43 -1.20
C ASP A 37 14.19 -2.75 -1.03
N ARG A 38 15.12 -3.07 -1.92
CA ARG A 38 16.49 -2.53 -1.88
C ARG A 38 16.54 -1.02 -2.10
N SER A 39 15.57 -0.46 -2.83
CA SER A 39 15.49 0.99 -3.04
C SER A 39 15.15 1.75 -1.76
N GLN A 40 14.59 1.06 -0.78
CA GLN A 40 14.23 1.55 0.55
C GLN A 40 15.18 1.03 1.65
N LEU A 41 16.32 0.42 1.25
CA LEU A 41 17.24 -0.27 2.17
C LEU A 41 16.55 -1.34 3.03
N LEU A 42 15.42 -1.86 2.57
CA LEU A 42 14.62 -2.86 3.26
C LEU A 42 15.07 -4.26 2.85
N ASP A 43 15.85 -4.91 3.71
CA ASP A 43 16.29 -6.29 3.51
C ASP A 43 15.12 -7.27 3.69
N PHE A 44 14.34 -7.07 4.75
CA PHE A 44 13.21 -7.92 5.06
C PHE A 44 12.17 -7.18 5.92
N ARG A 45 10.90 -7.41 5.64
CA ARG A 45 9.78 -6.94 6.46
C ARG A 45 8.69 -7.99 6.51
N ALA A 46 8.34 -8.41 7.72
CA ALA A 46 7.20 -9.25 8.00
C ALA A 46 6.11 -8.43 8.71
N VAL A 47 4.89 -8.53 8.22
CA VAL A 47 3.73 -7.89 8.84
C VAL A 47 2.62 -8.92 8.98
N THR A 48 2.00 -8.98 10.14
CA THR A 48 0.74 -9.70 10.34
C THR A 48 -0.23 -8.84 11.10
N GLY A 49 -1.51 -8.97 10.81
CA GLY A 49 -2.51 -8.15 11.47
C GLY A 49 -3.92 -8.68 11.32
N GLY A 50 -4.81 -8.13 12.14
CA GLY A 50 -6.22 -8.46 12.09
C GLY A 50 -7.09 -7.27 12.46
N GLY A 51 -8.27 -7.22 11.88
CA GLY A 51 -9.18 -6.11 12.07
C GLY A 51 -10.54 -6.32 11.46
N ILE A 52 -11.23 -5.23 11.27
CA ILE A 52 -12.55 -5.21 10.66
C ILE A 52 -12.59 -4.22 9.49
N ARG A 53 -13.31 -4.61 8.47
CA ARG A 53 -13.64 -3.77 7.30
C ARG A 53 -15.14 -3.56 7.25
N THR A 54 -15.57 -2.40 6.80
CA THR A 54 -16.97 -2.08 6.51
C THR A 54 -17.12 -1.37 5.18
N SER A 55 -18.26 -1.62 4.52
CA SER A 55 -18.74 -0.83 3.39
C SER A 55 -19.89 0.03 3.90
N PHE A 56 -19.78 1.35 3.86
CA PHE A 56 -20.77 2.25 4.45
C PHE A 56 -21.60 3.02 3.41
N ALA A 57 -21.21 2.97 2.16
CA ALA A 57 -22.00 3.50 1.04
C ALA A 57 -21.69 2.68 -0.21
N SER A 58 -22.73 2.22 -0.90
CA SER A 58 -22.62 1.46 -2.15
C SER A 58 -23.85 1.67 -3.04
N GLY A 59 -23.62 1.66 -4.35
CA GLY A 59 -24.62 1.78 -5.38
C GLY A 59 -23.99 1.71 -6.77
N ASP A 60 -24.79 1.93 -7.80
CA ASP A 60 -24.31 1.89 -9.20
C ASP A 60 -23.21 2.93 -9.47
N TRP A 61 -23.26 4.07 -8.77
CA TRP A 61 -22.29 5.15 -8.87
C TRP A 61 -20.93 4.81 -8.23
N GLY A 62 -20.85 3.79 -7.34
CA GLY A 62 -19.63 3.39 -6.67
C GLY A 62 -19.80 2.87 -5.26
N GLN A 63 -18.69 2.82 -4.53
CA GLN A 63 -18.60 2.26 -3.19
C GLN A 63 -17.57 3.00 -2.35
N PHE A 64 -17.88 3.21 -1.07
CA PHE A 64 -16.93 3.62 -0.05
C PHE A 64 -16.82 2.56 1.05
N GLY A 65 -15.62 2.39 1.56
CA GLY A 65 -15.35 1.48 2.66
C GLY A 65 -14.27 2.03 3.58
N ALA A 66 -14.24 1.53 4.79
CA ALA A 66 -13.23 1.84 5.78
C ALA A 66 -12.86 0.57 6.56
N GLY A 67 -11.73 0.61 7.23
CA GLY A 67 -11.35 -0.45 8.14
C GLY A 67 -10.38 0.04 9.20
N VAL A 68 -10.33 -0.72 10.28
CA VAL A 68 -9.39 -0.53 11.38
C VAL A 68 -8.85 -1.88 11.82
N ALA A 69 -7.56 -1.91 12.11
CA ALA A 69 -6.87 -3.11 12.50
C ALA A 69 -5.70 -2.80 13.43
N LEU A 70 -5.20 -3.85 14.10
CA LEU A 70 -3.89 -3.87 14.72
C LEU A 70 -2.97 -4.76 13.91
N MET A 71 -1.73 -4.35 13.76
CA MET A 71 -0.70 -5.13 13.08
C MET A 71 0.59 -5.16 13.88
N LEU A 72 1.27 -6.30 13.82
CA LEU A 72 2.64 -6.49 14.26
C LEU A 72 3.55 -6.40 13.04
N GLU A 73 4.54 -5.57 13.11
CA GLU A 73 5.56 -5.36 12.08
C GLU A 73 6.93 -5.70 12.64
N HIS A 74 7.68 -6.51 11.90
CA HIS A 74 9.09 -6.76 12.13
C HIS A 74 9.85 -6.37 10.87
N GLU A 75 10.85 -5.51 11.00
CA GLU A 75 11.60 -4.93 9.90
C GLU A 75 13.09 -5.07 10.13
N ARG A 76 13.82 -5.44 9.09
CA ARG A 76 15.29 -5.43 9.05
C ARG A 76 15.76 -4.64 7.85
N LEU A 77 16.63 -3.66 8.10
CA LEU A 77 17.18 -2.73 7.13
C LEU A 77 18.64 -3.08 6.83
N ASP A 78 19.08 -2.83 5.61
CA ASP A 78 20.47 -2.94 5.17
C ASP A 78 21.14 -1.55 5.26
N LEU A 79 21.38 -1.12 6.49
CA LEU A 79 21.94 0.20 6.80
C LEU A 79 23.47 0.16 6.91
N PRO A 80 24.18 1.26 6.53
CA PRO A 80 25.60 1.38 6.79
C PRO A 80 25.88 1.42 8.29
N ALA A 81 27.03 0.93 8.73
CA ALA A 81 27.42 0.89 10.14
C ALA A 81 27.47 2.27 10.84
N THR A 82 27.38 3.36 10.10
CA THR A 82 27.32 4.74 10.59
C THR A 82 25.90 5.28 10.71
N ALA A 83 24.89 4.50 10.38
CA ALA A 83 23.50 4.91 10.48
C ALA A 83 23.10 5.16 11.94
N ILE A 84 22.17 6.09 12.15
CA ILE A 84 21.60 6.41 13.47
C ILE A 84 20.32 5.62 13.69
N HIS A 85 19.59 5.33 12.61
CA HIS A 85 18.38 4.51 12.66
C HIS A 85 18.72 3.06 13.03
N GLU A 86 17.87 2.42 13.82
CA GLU A 86 18.01 1.00 14.17
C GLU A 86 17.83 0.14 12.91
N ASP A 87 18.71 -0.85 12.73
CA ASP A 87 18.68 -1.77 11.58
C ASP A 87 17.63 -2.88 11.74
N GLU A 88 17.18 -3.13 12.96
CA GLU A 88 16.13 -4.13 13.24
C GLU A 88 15.11 -3.56 14.23
N THR A 89 13.83 -3.57 13.84
CA THR A 89 12.72 -3.04 14.65
C THR A 89 11.55 -4.01 14.70
N THR A 90 10.85 -4.02 15.84
CA THR A 90 9.59 -4.75 15.99
C THR A 90 8.58 -3.83 16.66
N LEU A 91 7.51 -3.51 15.95
CA LEU A 91 6.52 -2.52 16.39
C LEU A 91 5.10 -3.05 16.23
N VAL A 92 4.23 -2.63 17.14
CA VAL A 92 2.77 -2.75 16.95
C VAL A 92 2.27 -1.42 16.39
N ARG A 93 1.46 -1.47 15.35
CA ARG A 93 0.83 -0.29 14.74
C ARG A 93 -0.68 -0.45 14.66
N TRP A 94 -1.38 0.65 14.76
CA TRP A 94 -2.73 0.75 14.21
C TRP A 94 -2.66 0.77 12.69
N SER A 95 -3.66 0.22 12.03
CA SER A 95 -3.84 0.33 10.59
C SER A 95 -5.27 0.74 10.32
N THR A 96 -5.47 2.00 9.98
CA THR A 96 -6.76 2.51 9.52
C THR A 96 -6.69 2.73 8.02
N PHE A 97 -7.78 2.47 7.31
CA PHE A 97 -7.84 2.71 5.88
C PHE A 97 -9.21 3.20 5.42
N LEU A 98 -9.16 3.94 4.33
CA LEU A 98 -10.33 4.31 3.53
C LEU A 98 -10.14 3.77 2.12
N THR A 99 -11.22 3.25 1.55
CA THR A 99 -11.27 2.82 0.16
C THR A 99 -12.41 3.52 -0.56
N LEU A 100 -12.18 3.83 -1.82
CA LEU A 100 -13.22 4.35 -2.70
C LEU A 100 -13.16 3.63 -4.05
N ARG A 101 -14.33 3.44 -4.63
CA ARG A 101 -14.52 3.08 -6.02
C ARG A 101 -15.66 3.93 -6.56
N LEU A 102 -15.41 4.75 -7.56
CA LEU A 102 -16.41 5.59 -8.21
C LEU A 102 -16.55 5.14 -9.68
N VAL A 103 -17.77 5.15 -10.15
CA VAL A 103 -18.14 4.83 -11.54
C VAL A 103 -19.04 5.99 -12.04
N PRO A 104 -18.45 7.16 -12.38
CA PRO A 104 -19.22 8.32 -12.81
C PRO A 104 -20.04 8.04 -14.09
N ASN A 105 -19.52 7.16 -14.95
CA ASN A 105 -20.18 6.64 -16.14
C ASN A 105 -19.55 5.30 -16.53
N GLU A 106 -20.08 4.64 -17.55
CA GLU A 106 -19.63 3.32 -18.03
C GLU A 106 -18.15 3.28 -18.49
N ASN A 107 -17.61 4.43 -18.90
CA ASN A 107 -16.26 4.54 -19.44
C ASN A 107 -15.23 5.02 -18.43
N LEU A 108 -15.62 5.33 -17.18
CA LEU A 108 -14.70 5.90 -16.20
C LEU A 108 -14.83 5.20 -14.84
N VAL A 109 -13.71 4.66 -14.37
CA VAL A 109 -13.61 4.07 -13.04
C VAL A 109 -12.46 4.72 -12.28
N ILE A 110 -12.76 5.21 -11.08
CA ILE A 110 -11.78 5.77 -10.15
C ILE A 110 -11.73 4.87 -8.93
N THR A 111 -10.55 4.40 -8.57
CA THR A 111 -10.35 3.62 -7.35
C THR A 111 -9.26 4.25 -6.51
N GLY A 112 -9.42 4.19 -5.20
CA GLY A 112 -8.41 4.70 -4.28
C GLY A 112 -8.41 3.94 -2.97
N THR A 113 -7.24 3.85 -2.36
CA THR A 113 -7.06 3.32 -1.01
C THR A 113 -6.01 4.16 -0.30
N THR A 114 -6.31 4.57 0.91
CA THR A 114 -5.37 5.28 1.78
C THR A 114 -5.28 4.56 3.11
N TYR A 115 -4.07 4.24 3.53
CA TYR A 115 -3.76 3.68 4.86
C TYR A 115 -3.07 4.74 5.70
N VAL A 116 -3.42 4.82 6.97
CA VAL A 116 -2.71 5.61 7.99
C VAL A 116 -2.38 4.66 9.15
N GLN A 117 -1.10 4.54 9.47
CA GLN A 117 -0.55 3.51 10.33
C GLN A 117 0.33 4.12 11.43
N PRO A 118 -0.26 4.74 12.45
CA PRO A 118 0.51 5.25 13.60
C PRO A 118 1.02 4.09 14.47
N GLY A 119 2.17 4.29 15.12
CA GLY A 119 2.69 3.39 16.14
C GLY A 119 1.73 3.26 17.32
N PHE A 120 1.57 2.04 17.84
CA PHE A 120 0.77 1.83 19.04
C PHE A 120 1.52 2.39 20.26
N GLY A 121 0.94 3.39 20.91
CA GLY A 121 1.59 4.10 22.02
C GLY A 121 2.52 5.25 21.60
N GLU A 122 2.84 5.39 20.31
CA GLU A 122 3.66 6.48 19.76
C GLU A 122 3.04 7.04 18.48
N PHE A 123 1.97 7.80 18.63
CA PHE A 123 1.19 8.32 17.48
C PHE A 123 1.97 9.31 16.59
N GLY A 124 3.14 9.79 17.02
CA GLY A 124 4.03 10.60 16.19
C GLY A 124 4.85 9.80 15.17
N ASP A 125 4.97 8.48 15.36
CA ASP A 125 5.52 7.56 14.37
C ASP A 125 4.40 7.10 13.45
N VAL A 126 4.28 7.71 12.26
CA VAL A 126 3.19 7.50 11.31
C VAL A 126 3.72 7.08 9.96
N ARG A 127 3.18 5.99 9.42
CA ARG A 127 3.28 5.64 8.00
C ARG A 127 1.96 5.87 7.30
N THR A 128 2.02 6.45 6.11
CA THR A 128 0.86 6.65 5.23
C THR A 128 1.15 6.07 3.86
N LEU A 129 0.21 5.28 3.36
CA LEU A 129 0.27 4.72 2.01
C LEU A 129 -1.02 5.12 1.30
N ALA A 130 -0.91 5.70 0.12
CA ALA A 130 -2.06 6.03 -0.69
C ALA A 130 -1.86 5.58 -2.13
N ASN A 131 -2.92 5.06 -2.72
CA ASN A 131 -2.99 4.73 -4.14
C ASN A 131 -4.28 5.32 -4.71
N LEU A 132 -4.16 5.99 -5.83
CA LEU A 132 -5.30 6.47 -6.62
C LEU A 132 -5.11 6.00 -8.06
N ARG A 133 -6.12 5.38 -8.64
CA ARG A 133 -6.13 4.92 -10.01
C ARG A 133 -7.36 5.43 -10.73
N VAL A 134 -7.14 6.02 -11.89
CA VAL A 134 -8.17 6.41 -12.85
C VAL A 134 -8.03 5.54 -14.08
N ALA A 135 -9.08 4.85 -14.46
CA ALA A 135 -9.16 4.05 -15.69
C ALA A 135 -10.29 4.56 -16.55
N ALA A 136 -9.97 4.92 -17.79
CA ALA A 136 -10.92 5.45 -18.75
C ALA A 136 -10.89 4.65 -20.06
N THR A 137 -12.04 4.19 -20.52
CA THR A 137 -12.24 3.63 -21.85
C THR A 137 -12.38 4.80 -22.83
N VAL A 138 -11.38 4.96 -23.71
CA VAL A 138 -11.30 6.06 -24.67
C VAL A 138 -12.02 5.68 -25.98
N THR A 139 -11.86 4.43 -26.41
CA THR A 139 -12.62 3.81 -27.50
C THR A 139 -12.92 2.37 -27.14
N ASP A 140 -13.71 1.65 -27.95
CA ASP A 140 -14.02 0.24 -27.74
C ASP A 140 -12.77 -0.66 -27.66
N GLU A 141 -11.64 -0.18 -28.21
CA GLU A 141 -10.38 -0.92 -28.27
C GLU A 141 -9.29 -0.33 -27.36
N LEU A 142 -9.46 0.90 -26.86
CA LEU A 142 -8.39 1.63 -26.14
C LEU A 142 -8.81 2.07 -24.76
N ASP A 143 -8.10 1.57 -23.73
CA ASP A 143 -8.19 2.04 -22.36
C ASP A 143 -6.94 2.83 -21.95
N LEU A 144 -7.14 3.92 -21.23
CA LEU A 144 -6.12 4.71 -20.56
C LEU A 144 -6.19 4.46 -19.05
N THR A 145 -5.05 4.28 -18.43
CA THR A 145 -4.94 4.20 -16.97
C THR A 145 -3.92 5.20 -16.47
N VAL A 146 -4.26 5.92 -15.41
CA VAL A 146 -3.35 6.78 -14.65
C VAL A 146 -3.37 6.30 -13.22
N SER A 147 -2.21 6.05 -12.64
CA SER A 147 -2.06 5.62 -11.24
C SER A 147 -1.10 6.56 -10.53
N PHE A 148 -1.49 7.02 -9.35
CA PHE A 148 -0.69 7.81 -8.43
C PHE A 148 -0.51 7.02 -7.14
N ASP A 149 0.74 6.84 -6.72
CA ASP A 149 1.09 6.20 -5.45
C ASP A 149 1.83 7.21 -4.58
N LEU A 150 1.56 7.16 -3.28
CA LEU A 150 2.22 7.95 -2.25
C LEU A 150 2.61 7.04 -1.10
N ARG A 151 3.84 7.20 -0.63
CA ARG A 151 4.36 6.65 0.62
C ARG A 151 4.92 7.79 1.45
N TYR A 152 4.50 7.87 2.68
CA TYR A 152 5.06 8.77 3.68
C TYR A 152 5.45 7.97 4.92
N ASP A 153 6.64 8.26 5.45
CA ASP A 153 7.12 7.73 6.73
C ASP A 153 7.64 8.91 7.55
N SER A 154 7.12 9.10 8.74
CA SER A 154 7.56 10.19 9.63
C SER A 154 8.94 9.97 10.23
N ARG A 155 9.43 8.70 10.22
CA ARG A 155 10.73 8.26 10.70
C ARG A 155 11.40 7.35 9.68
N PRO A 156 11.76 7.89 8.51
CA PRO A 156 12.39 7.08 7.48
C PRO A 156 13.78 6.63 7.93
N PRO A 157 14.29 5.51 7.42
CA PRO A 157 15.68 5.14 7.59
C PRO A 157 16.64 6.23 7.08
N ASP A 158 17.85 6.26 7.62
CA ASP A 158 18.89 7.17 7.12
C ASP A 158 19.05 7.04 5.60
N LEU A 159 19.23 8.15 4.91
CA LEU A 159 19.36 8.25 3.45
C LEU A 159 18.07 8.00 2.65
N ILE A 160 16.96 7.68 3.28
CA ILE A 160 15.66 7.49 2.61
C ILE A 160 14.79 8.73 2.81
N SER A 161 14.10 9.15 1.75
CA SER A 161 13.17 10.28 1.81
C SER A 161 11.93 9.92 2.62
N ALA A 162 11.47 10.85 3.46
CA ALA A 162 10.22 10.71 4.20
C ALA A 162 8.98 10.62 3.28
N LEU A 163 9.05 11.22 2.10
CA LEU A 163 7.97 11.21 1.11
C LEU A 163 8.48 10.65 -0.21
N ASP A 164 7.80 9.63 -0.69
CA ASP A 164 8.00 9.04 -2.02
C ASP A 164 6.67 9.05 -2.78
N THR A 165 6.71 9.49 -4.03
CA THR A 165 5.54 9.54 -4.89
C THR A 165 5.86 9.02 -6.28
N SER A 166 4.93 8.30 -6.87
CA SER A 166 5.04 7.87 -8.26
C SER A 166 3.78 8.11 -9.05
N LEU A 167 3.93 8.55 -10.29
CA LEU A 167 2.86 8.68 -11.27
C LEU A 167 3.15 7.76 -12.44
N ARG A 168 2.21 6.88 -12.74
CA ARG A 168 2.33 5.91 -13.85
C ARG A 168 1.14 6.06 -14.78
N THR A 169 1.41 6.01 -16.07
CA THR A 169 0.40 5.96 -17.12
C THR A 169 0.52 4.65 -17.88
N GLY A 170 -0.60 4.10 -18.30
CA GLY A 170 -0.66 2.87 -19.08
C GLY A 170 -1.74 2.95 -20.15
N LEU A 171 -1.48 2.32 -21.27
CA LEU A 171 -2.44 2.12 -22.35
C LEU A 171 -2.67 0.63 -22.52
N ARG A 172 -3.93 0.23 -22.68
CA ARG A 172 -4.30 -1.13 -23.05
C ARG A 172 -5.05 -1.08 -24.37
N TYR A 173 -4.57 -1.79 -25.36
CA TYR A 173 -5.24 -1.97 -26.64
C TYR A 173 -5.75 -3.40 -26.76
N THR A 174 -7.04 -3.55 -27.10
CA THR A 174 -7.69 -4.86 -27.29
C THR A 174 -8.19 -4.92 -28.75
N TYR A 175 -7.80 -5.96 -29.49
CA TYR A 175 -8.16 -6.19 -30.91
C TYR A 175 -9.00 -7.46 -31.06
#